data_ad1405004742884aff7916edcc495c82
#
_entry.id   ad1405004742884aff7916edcc495c82
#
_cell.length_a   1.000
_cell.length_b   1.000
_cell.length_c   1.000
_cell.angle_alpha   90.00
_cell.angle_beta   90.00
_cell.angle_gamma   90.00
#
_symmetry.space_group_name_H-M   'P 1'
#
loop_
_entity.id
_entity.type
_entity.pdbx_description
1 polymer ?
#
loop_
_entity_poly.entity_id
_entity_poly.type
_entity_poly.pdbx_seq_one_letter_code
_entity_poly.pdbx_strand_id
1 'polypeptide(L)'
;MFTSKNPCKECEPAQVNHFMMRTSSYLGMVIKPALKPLDYITRVLLPPRSFSWFDIVGPRVLKTFAFFHIGKLDKEIRESDSDRTRCFWSEAKTRGIEMSMYRCGPIKDMFIARFGGKTRCFDGLPRPIGPEAESLYWMDNKPLMRKRFREAGIPIAEGASCFSIRRSLQIFQSLRKPVIVKPYSGSRSRHTTIHLETEKEFVKAFQSAKVLSPLALIEEELSGMVHRGTLIGGKLIAVMRREPPHVIGDGAHSVDELIATENKRPERHGATFHPIAKGKEADEELARQKLTWKSVPEKGRMVTLNQKVSRGVGASNSDVTDEMHNENRKLLEKIGTLLKDPLVGVDFIMEDVRVSWQDQKRCGVIECNSLPFIDLHHYPLNGKPRNVAGALWDLIFPTSKSS
;
A
#
# COMPACT_ATOMS: atom_id res chain seq x y z
N MET A 1 -27.33 3.02 -3.23
CA MET A 1 -26.17 2.44 -3.93
C MET A 1 -26.42 2.59 -5.42
N PHE A 2 -25.79 3.58 -6.09
CA PHE A 2 -25.87 3.73 -7.54
C PHE A 2 -24.73 2.92 -8.16
N THR A 3 -24.98 1.64 -8.42
CA THR A 3 -24.08 0.83 -9.25
C THR A 3 -24.35 1.16 -10.71
N SER A 4 -23.34 1.55 -11.48
CA SER A 4 -23.46 1.65 -12.93
C SER A 4 -23.87 0.29 -13.48
N LYS A 5 -24.78 0.26 -14.48
CA LYS A 5 -25.29 -0.98 -15.07
C LYS A 5 -24.23 -1.87 -15.72
N ASN A 6 -23.01 -1.36 -15.96
CA ASN A 6 -21.88 -2.12 -16.47
C ASN A 6 -20.66 -1.96 -15.54
N PRO A 7 -20.07 -3.06 -15.02
CA PRO A 7 -18.87 -3.01 -14.21
C PRO A 7 -17.69 -2.46 -15.03
N CYS A 8 -16.89 -1.59 -14.41
CA CYS A 8 -15.68 -1.06 -15.03
C CYS A 8 -14.55 -2.09 -14.91
N LYS A 9 -13.97 -2.53 -16.03
CA LYS A 9 -12.85 -3.48 -16.06
C LYS A 9 -11.62 -2.95 -15.32
N GLU A 10 -11.30 -1.66 -15.48
CA GLU A 10 -10.15 -1.02 -14.81
C GLU A 10 -10.30 -0.95 -13.28
N CYS A 11 -11.52 -1.11 -12.78
CA CYS A 11 -11.80 -1.08 -11.33
C CYS A 11 -11.88 -2.47 -10.68
N GLU A 12 -11.77 -3.55 -11.43
CA GLU A 12 -11.79 -4.91 -10.87
C GLU A 12 -10.56 -5.17 -9.98
N PRO A 13 -10.71 -6.02 -8.92
CA PRO A 13 -11.95 -6.70 -8.50
C PRO A 13 -12.88 -5.84 -7.62
N ALA A 14 -12.50 -4.61 -7.25
CA ALA A 14 -13.27 -3.75 -6.35
C ALA A 14 -13.79 -2.52 -7.08
N GLN A 15 -15.04 -2.59 -7.53
CA GLN A 15 -15.72 -1.50 -8.22
C GLN A 15 -15.83 -0.23 -7.39
N VAL A 16 -15.71 0.93 -8.05
CA VAL A 16 -15.89 2.24 -7.43
C VAL A 16 -16.84 3.09 -8.27
N ASN A 17 -17.54 4.01 -7.61
CA ASN A 17 -18.33 5.01 -8.31
C ASN A 17 -17.40 6.10 -8.85
N HIS A 18 -17.23 6.15 -10.17
CA HIS A 18 -16.31 7.09 -10.84
C HIS A 18 -16.67 8.54 -10.58
N PHE A 19 -17.96 8.88 -10.60
CA PHE A 19 -18.42 10.24 -10.33
C PHE A 19 -18.05 10.67 -8.89
N MET A 20 -18.35 9.84 -7.91
CA MET A 20 -17.99 10.12 -6.51
C MET A 20 -16.48 10.26 -6.32
N MET A 21 -15.70 9.35 -6.90
CA MET A 21 -14.22 9.39 -6.82
C MET A 21 -13.67 10.67 -7.43
N ARG A 22 -14.13 11.03 -8.63
CA ARG A 22 -13.69 12.24 -9.33
C ARG A 22 -14.11 13.51 -8.58
N THR A 23 -15.34 13.56 -8.08
CA THR A 23 -15.86 14.71 -7.30
C THR A 23 -15.10 14.85 -5.97
N SER A 24 -14.90 13.76 -5.25
CA SER A 24 -14.09 13.73 -4.02
C SER A 24 -12.65 14.20 -4.28
N SER A 25 -12.03 13.74 -5.39
CA SER A 25 -10.72 14.18 -5.81
C SER A 25 -10.67 15.69 -6.09
N TYR A 26 -11.67 16.22 -6.78
CA TYR A 26 -11.77 17.65 -7.08
C TYR A 26 -11.98 18.47 -5.80
N LEU A 27 -12.94 18.07 -4.94
CA LEU A 27 -13.17 18.71 -3.65
C LEU A 27 -11.89 18.71 -2.79
N GLY A 28 -11.20 17.58 -2.73
CA GLY A 28 -9.94 17.48 -2.00
C GLY A 28 -8.87 18.46 -2.49
N MET A 29 -8.81 18.73 -3.79
CA MET A 29 -7.87 19.69 -4.36
C MET A 29 -8.22 21.15 -4.01
N VAL A 30 -9.52 21.48 -3.93
CA VAL A 30 -10.01 22.84 -3.64
C VAL A 30 -10.08 23.09 -2.13
N ILE A 31 -10.62 22.15 -1.38
CA ILE A 31 -10.89 22.32 0.06
C ILE A 31 -9.62 22.21 0.89
N LYS A 32 -8.71 21.26 0.60
CA LYS A 32 -7.48 21.10 1.38
C LYS A 32 -6.63 22.39 1.46
N PRO A 33 -6.40 23.14 0.37
CA PRO A 33 -5.70 24.43 0.45
C PRO A 33 -6.48 25.47 1.26
N ALA A 34 -7.82 25.50 1.13
CA ALA A 34 -8.67 26.46 1.85
C ALA A 34 -8.74 26.20 3.36
N LEU A 35 -8.59 24.93 3.77
CA LEU A 35 -8.55 24.53 5.19
C LEU A 35 -7.17 24.69 5.84
N LYS A 36 -6.11 24.98 5.10
CA LYS A 36 -4.76 25.20 5.67
C LYS A 36 -4.71 26.22 6.81
N PRO A 37 -5.42 27.38 6.74
CA PRO A 37 -5.45 28.31 7.88
C PRO A 37 -6.11 27.70 9.12
N LEU A 38 -7.17 26.88 8.92
CA LEU A 38 -7.86 26.19 10.02
C LEU A 38 -6.95 25.11 10.63
N ASP A 39 -6.21 24.36 9.82
CA ASP A 39 -5.19 23.41 10.27
C ASP A 39 -4.10 24.11 11.09
N TYR A 40 -3.68 25.30 10.69
CA TYR A 40 -2.71 26.10 11.45
C TYR A 40 -3.29 26.55 12.79
N ILE A 41 -4.51 27.07 12.80
CA ILE A 41 -5.22 27.48 14.03
C ILE A 41 -5.40 26.29 14.96
N THR A 42 -5.83 25.14 14.46
CA THR A 42 -6.00 23.93 15.27
C THR A 42 -4.65 23.43 15.85
N ARG A 43 -3.56 23.57 15.12
CA ARG A 43 -2.21 23.22 15.63
C ARG A 43 -1.74 24.17 16.74
N VAL A 44 -2.06 25.45 16.62
CA VAL A 44 -1.69 26.48 17.61
C VAL A 44 -2.55 26.34 18.86
N LEU A 45 -3.86 26.17 18.70
CA LEU A 45 -4.83 26.06 19.80
C LEU A 45 -4.85 24.69 20.46
N LEU A 46 -4.57 23.63 19.70
CA LEU A 46 -4.48 22.25 20.17
C LEU A 46 -3.05 21.76 19.95
N PRO A 47 -2.13 22.11 20.86
CA PRO A 47 -0.74 21.70 20.70
C PRO A 47 -0.63 20.16 20.65
N PRO A 48 0.43 19.62 20.05
CA PRO A 48 0.59 18.19 19.71
C PRO A 48 0.46 17.20 20.88
N ARG A 49 0.48 17.68 22.11
CA ARG A 49 0.08 16.89 23.30
C ARG A 49 -1.40 16.47 23.25
N SER A 50 -2.17 17.01 22.33
CA SER A 50 -3.61 16.76 22.21
C SER A 50 -3.94 15.36 21.66
N PHE A 51 -3.04 14.65 20.97
CA PHE A 51 -3.32 13.25 20.63
C PHE A 51 -3.28 12.31 21.83
N SER A 52 -2.63 12.68 22.92
CA SER A 52 -2.73 11.96 24.18
C SER A 52 -4.12 12.10 24.85
N TRP A 53 -4.90 13.11 24.50
CA TRP A 53 -6.27 13.26 25.00
C TRP A 53 -7.18 12.14 24.45
N PHE A 54 -6.92 11.66 23.22
CA PHE A 54 -7.69 10.57 22.64
C PHE A 54 -7.50 9.27 23.42
N ASP A 55 -6.32 9.04 23.98
CA ASP A 55 -6.05 7.91 24.89
C ASP A 55 -6.88 7.99 26.19
N ILE A 56 -7.23 9.20 26.61
CA ILE A 56 -8.00 9.46 27.84
C ILE A 56 -9.50 9.51 27.55
N VAL A 57 -9.91 10.29 26.56
CA VAL A 57 -11.31 10.56 26.24
C VAL A 57 -11.92 9.44 25.38
N GLY A 58 -11.20 8.95 24.40
CA GLY A 58 -11.67 7.91 23.48
C GLY A 58 -12.24 6.68 24.19
N PRO A 59 -11.53 6.03 25.13
CA PRO A 59 -12.06 4.89 25.85
C PRO A 59 -13.32 5.18 26.65
N ARG A 60 -13.47 6.39 27.19
CA ARG A 60 -14.68 6.81 27.91
C ARG A 60 -15.86 6.97 26.97
N VAL A 61 -15.67 7.68 25.86
CA VAL A 61 -16.69 7.88 24.82
C VAL A 61 -17.16 6.54 24.23
N LEU A 62 -16.22 5.66 23.84
CA LEU A 62 -16.56 4.35 23.28
C LEU A 62 -17.30 3.46 24.27
N LYS A 63 -16.94 3.49 25.56
CA LYS A 63 -17.66 2.80 26.62
C LYS A 63 -19.07 3.36 26.82
N THR A 64 -19.22 4.70 26.81
CA THR A 64 -20.51 5.36 26.92
C THR A 64 -21.42 5.00 25.75
N PHE A 65 -20.90 5.00 24.53
CA PHE A 65 -21.67 4.57 23.35
C PHE A 65 -22.09 3.09 23.47
N ALA A 66 -21.17 2.20 23.89
CA ALA A 66 -21.49 0.80 24.11
C ALA A 66 -22.55 0.61 25.22
N PHE A 67 -22.51 1.41 26.27
CA PHE A 67 -23.52 1.42 27.33
C PHE A 67 -24.91 1.79 26.82
N PHE A 68 -25.01 2.78 25.94
CA PHE A 68 -26.28 3.17 25.28
C PHE A 68 -26.63 2.28 24.08
N HIS A 69 -26.00 1.13 23.91
CA HIS A 69 -26.22 0.20 22.79
C HIS A 69 -25.93 0.80 21.41
N ILE A 70 -25.17 1.91 21.36
CA ILE A 70 -24.62 2.46 20.12
C ILE A 70 -23.30 1.74 19.84
N GLY A 71 -23.39 0.54 19.24
CA GLY A 71 -22.26 -0.31 19.01
C GLY A 71 -21.92 -1.20 20.21
N LYS A 72 -20.81 -1.94 20.10
CA LYS A 72 -20.35 -2.94 21.06
C LYS A 72 -18.84 -2.92 21.21
N LEU A 73 -18.36 -3.11 22.45
CA LEU A 73 -16.95 -3.37 22.73
C LEU A 73 -16.71 -4.89 22.83
N ASP A 74 -16.07 -5.44 21.81
CA ASP A 74 -15.66 -6.85 21.80
C ASP A 74 -14.24 -6.99 22.36
N LYS A 75 -14.04 -8.03 23.17
CA LYS A 75 -12.74 -8.43 23.72
C LYS A 75 -12.09 -9.59 22.95
N GLU A 76 -12.71 -10.00 21.87
CA GLU A 76 -12.23 -11.09 21.02
C GLU A 76 -12.33 -10.71 19.55
N ILE A 77 -11.41 -11.26 18.76
CA ILE A 77 -11.44 -11.16 17.30
C ILE A 77 -12.46 -12.13 16.72
N ARG A 78 -12.99 -11.78 15.55
CA ARG A 78 -13.91 -12.63 14.77
C ARG A 78 -13.20 -13.13 13.51
N GLU A 79 -13.70 -14.20 12.93
CA GLU A 79 -13.21 -14.71 11.64
C GLU A 79 -13.31 -13.67 10.51
N SER A 80 -14.32 -12.81 10.59
CA SER A 80 -14.53 -11.72 9.63
C SER A 80 -13.57 -10.54 9.76
N ASP A 81 -12.72 -10.51 10.78
CA ASP A 81 -11.73 -9.46 10.98
C ASP A 81 -10.54 -9.64 10.03
N SER A 82 -9.91 -8.53 9.68
CA SER A 82 -8.79 -8.54 8.73
C SER A 82 -7.56 -9.28 9.29
N ASP A 83 -6.75 -9.85 8.40
CA ASP A 83 -5.48 -10.48 8.79
C ASP A 83 -4.56 -9.52 9.53
N ARG A 84 -4.58 -8.23 9.16
CA ARG A 84 -3.88 -7.16 9.89
C ARG A 84 -4.33 -7.09 11.35
N THR A 85 -5.64 -7.11 11.59
CA THR A 85 -6.20 -7.12 12.94
C THR A 85 -5.79 -8.38 13.69
N ARG A 86 -5.85 -9.55 13.04
CA ARG A 86 -5.51 -10.83 13.68
C ARG A 86 -4.05 -10.89 14.11
N CYS A 87 -3.09 -10.58 13.24
CA CYS A 87 -1.67 -10.67 13.60
C CYS A 87 -1.32 -9.69 14.73
N PHE A 88 -1.86 -8.48 14.67
CA PHE A 88 -1.65 -7.45 15.66
C PHE A 88 -2.28 -7.80 17.02
N TRP A 89 -3.49 -8.33 17.02
CA TRP A 89 -4.20 -8.77 18.22
C TRP A 89 -3.57 -10.01 18.85
N SER A 90 -3.19 -11.00 18.05
CA SER A 90 -2.52 -12.21 18.54
C SER A 90 -1.23 -11.87 19.27
N GLU A 91 -0.42 -10.99 18.69
CA GLU A 91 0.81 -10.52 19.33
C GLU A 91 0.55 -9.76 20.62
N ALA A 92 -0.51 -8.92 20.67
CA ALA A 92 -0.94 -8.26 21.90
C ALA A 92 -1.26 -9.26 23.02
N LYS A 93 -2.02 -10.30 22.67
CA LYS A 93 -2.40 -11.37 23.61
C LYS A 93 -1.19 -12.10 24.16
N THR A 94 -0.22 -12.46 23.32
CA THR A 94 1.04 -13.10 23.73
C THR A 94 1.82 -12.24 24.73
N ARG A 95 1.72 -10.91 24.64
CA ARG A 95 2.39 -9.94 25.50
C ARG A 95 1.60 -9.55 26.76
N GLY A 96 0.42 -10.13 26.97
CA GLY A 96 -0.45 -9.74 28.07
C GLY A 96 -1.08 -8.35 27.93
N ILE A 97 -1.13 -7.82 26.71
CA ILE A 97 -1.79 -6.55 26.41
C ILE A 97 -3.29 -6.79 26.28
N GLU A 98 -4.08 -6.13 27.11
CA GLU A 98 -5.54 -6.21 27.04
C GLU A 98 -6.06 -5.41 25.86
N MET A 99 -6.78 -6.07 24.95
CA MET A 99 -7.36 -5.45 23.77
C MET A 99 -8.89 -5.41 23.85
N SER A 100 -9.47 -4.33 23.32
CA SER A 100 -10.91 -4.25 23.02
C SER A 100 -11.11 -3.55 21.69
N MET A 101 -12.09 -3.99 20.90
CA MET A 101 -12.45 -3.39 19.62
C MET A 101 -13.89 -2.88 19.68
N TYR A 102 -14.07 -1.61 19.33
CA TYR A 102 -15.40 -1.01 19.21
C TYR A 102 -15.97 -1.27 17.82
N ARG A 103 -17.21 -1.77 17.78
CA ARG A 103 -17.92 -2.10 16.54
C ARG A 103 -19.26 -1.36 16.50
N CYS A 104 -19.46 -0.56 15.45
CA CYS A 104 -20.72 0.13 15.20
C CYS A 104 -20.93 0.25 13.69
N GLY A 105 -21.80 -0.58 13.11
CA GLY A 105 -22.05 -0.59 11.67
C GLY A 105 -20.76 -0.75 10.84
N PRO A 106 -20.39 0.26 10.02
CA PRO A 106 -19.18 0.21 9.22
C PRO A 106 -17.89 0.47 10.03
N ILE A 107 -17.99 0.99 11.25
CA ILE A 107 -16.83 1.27 12.12
C ILE A 107 -16.39 -0.04 12.76
N LYS A 108 -15.20 -0.55 12.39
CA LYS A 108 -14.70 -1.85 12.80
C LYS A 108 -13.27 -1.85 13.34
N ASP A 109 -12.53 -0.77 13.17
CA ASP A 109 -11.09 -0.73 13.44
C ASP A 109 -10.70 0.23 14.58
N MET A 110 -11.65 0.56 15.48
CA MET A 110 -11.38 1.36 16.68
C MET A 110 -11.00 0.48 17.86
N PHE A 111 -9.77 0.63 18.35
CA PHE A 111 -9.20 -0.23 19.37
C PHE A 111 -8.89 0.53 20.65
N ILE A 112 -8.98 -0.20 21.78
CA ILE A 112 -8.46 0.21 23.08
C ILE A 112 -7.47 -0.87 23.52
N ALA A 113 -6.22 -0.50 23.76
CA ALA A 113 -5.18 -1.37 24.29
C ALA A 113 -4.74 -0.89 25.68
N ARG A 114 -4.52 -1.82 26.62
CA ARG A 114 -4.06 -1.51 27.98
C ARG A 114 -2.91 -2.42 28.39
N PHE A 115 -1.89 -1.82 28.96
CA PHE A 115 -0.75 -2.54 29.55
C PHE A 115 -0.02 -1.67 30.56
N GLY A 116 0.37 -2.22 31.71
CA GLY A 116 1.15 -1.53 32.73
C GLY A 116 0.55 -0.17 33.18
N GLY A 117 -0.77 -0.12 33.36
CA GLY A 117 -1.50 1.11 33.73
C GLY A 117 -1.66 2.15 32.61
N LYS A 118 -1.06 1.93 31.44
CA LYS A 118 -1.18 2.82 30.28
C LYS A 118 -2.31 2.34 29.36
N THR A 119 -3.05 3.31 28.79
CA THR A 119 -4.09 3.05 27.80
C THR A 119 -3.73 3.73 26.49
N ARG A 120 -4.04 3.05 25.38
CA ARG A 120 -3.98 3.59 24.00
C ARG A 120 -5.30 3.38 23.31
N CYS A 121 -5.77 4.42 22.64
CA CYS A 121 -6.98 4.36 21.80
C CYS A 121 -6.62 4.79 20.38
N PHE A 122 -6.93 3.96 19.37
CA PHE A 122 -6.46 4.20 18.01
C PHE A 122 -7.38 3.57 16.98
N ASP A 123 -7.30 4.09 15.76
CA ASP A 123 -7.95 3.53 14.57
C ASP A 123 -6.91 2.75 13.73
N GLY A 124 -7.26 1.51 13.36
CA GLY A 124 -6.43 0.62 12.55
C GLY A 124 -5.20 0.09 13.27
N LEU A 125 -4.11 0.83 13.30
CA LEU A 125 -2.86 0.47 13.99
C LEU A 125 -2.44 1.60 14.94
N PRO A 126 -1.86 1.28 16.11
CA PRO A 126 -1.40 2.29 17.04
C PRO A 126 -0.24 3.08 16.43
N ARG A 127 -0.37 4.39 16.50
CA ARG A 127 0.57 5.32 15.91
C ARG A 127 0.85 6.43 16.92
N PRO A 128 1.91 6.32 17.72
CA PRO A 128 2.28 7.37 18.66
C PRO A 128 2.85 8.56 17.87
N ILE A 129 1.94 9.39 17.35
CA ILE A 129 2.29 10.57 16.56
C ILE A 129 2.84 11.62 17.52
N GLY A 130 4.13 11.94 17.34
CA GLY A 130 4.75 13.05 18.02
C GLY A 130 4.36 14.41 17.41
N PRO A 131 4.63 15.52 18.12
CA PRO A 131 4.36 16.87 17.65
C PRO A 131 5.02 17.24 16.32
N GLU A 132 6.06 16.49 15.97
CA GLU A 132 6.90 16.73 14.81
C GLU A 132 6.43 15.99 13.54
N ALA A 133 5.40 15.13 13.65
CA ALA A 133 4.89 14.35 12.52
C ALA A 133 4.08 15.21 11.57
N GLU A 134 4.76 15.98 10.75
CA GLU A 134 4.14 16.70 9.64
C GLU A 134 3.73 15.78 8.47
N SER A 135 4.18 14.55 8.48
CA SER A 135 3.99 13.57 7.39
C SER A 135 2.53 13.36 7.00
N LEU A 136 1.62 13.38 7.97
CA LEU A 136 0.17 13.24 7.73
C LEU A 136 -0.41 14.28 6.77
N TYR A 137 0.23 15.43 6.63
CA TYR A 137 -0.25 16.51 5.76
C TYR A 137 0.27 16.42 4.33
N TRP A 138 1.40 15.77 4.14
CA TRP A 138 2.05 15.76 2.83
C TRP A 138 2.33 14.35 2.26
N MET A 139 2.34 13.32 3.08
CA MET A 139 2.63 11.95 2.62
C MET A 139 1.62 11.48 1.56
N ASP A 140 0.33 11.76 1.77
CA ASP A 140 -0.74 11.44 0.81
C ASP A 140 -0.84 12.45 -0.34
N ASN A 141 -0.11 13.56 -0.27
CA ASN A 141 -0.06 14.55 -1.34
C ASN A 141 1.11 14.24 -2.28
N LYS A 142 0.85 13.42 -3.30
CA LYS A 142 1.89 12.93 -4.22
C LYS A 142 2.84 14.03 -4.76
N PRO A 143 2.39 15.19 -5.27
CA PRO A 143 3.30 16.25 -5.71
C PRO A 143 4.16 16.81 -4.60
N LEU A 144 3.61 17.02 -3.42
CA LEU A 144 4.37 17.57 -2.29
C LEU A 144 5.36 16.55 -1.75
N MET A 145 4.96 15.28 -1.63
CA MET A 145 5.87 14.18 -1.30
C MET A 145 7.03 14.11 -2.29
N ARG A 146 6.74 14.12 -3.59
CA ARG A 146 7.75 14.09 -4.66
C ARG A 146 8.73 15.27 -4.57
N LYS A 147 8.20 16.47 -4.33
CA LYS A 147 9.03 17.67 -4.15
C LYS A 147 10.01 17.48 -2.99
N ARG A 148 9.51 17.09 -1.79
CA ARG A 148 10.35 16.87 -0.60
C ARG A 148 11.33 15.73 -0.77
N PHE A 149 10.95 14.65 -1.45
CA PHE A 149 11.85 13.53 -1.73
C PHE A 149 12.98 13.95 -2.69
N ARG A 150 12.67 14.71 -3.74
CA ARG A 150 13.70 15.24 -4.65
C ARG A 150 14.67 16.16 -3.91
N GLU A 151 14.17 17.08 -3.09
CA GLU A 151 14.99 17.98 -2.27
C GLU A 151 15.88 17.21 -1.27
N ALA A 152 15.43 16.06 -0.78
CA ALA A 152 16.19 15.19 0.11
C ALA A 152 17.10 14.19 -0.64
N GLY A 153 17.15 14.20 -1.97
CA GLY A 153 17.93 13.24 -2.77
C GLY A 153 17.43 11.80 -2.67
N ILE A 154 16.12 11.62 -2.45
CA ILE A 154 15.46 10.30 -2.49
C ILE A 154 15.03 10.05 -3.93
N PRO A 155 15.38 8.88 -4.52
CA PRO A 155 15.04 8.56 -5.90
C PRO A 155 13.51 8.42 -6.07
N ILE A 156 12.98 9.10 -7.07
CA ILE A 156 11.57 9.04 -7.49
C ILE A 156 11.53 9.05 -9.02
N ALA A 157 10.46 8.52 -9.60
CA ALA A 157 10.27 8.61 -11.04
C ALA A 157 10.20 10.07 -11.51
N GLU A 158 10.79 10.42 -12.63
CA GLU A 158 10.63 11.73 -13.24
C GLU A 158 9.22 11.86 -13.85
N GLY A 159 8.65 13.06 -13.77
CA GLY A 159 7.31 13.30 -14.29
C GLY A 159 6.56 14.43 -13.60
N ALA A 160 5.33 14.65 -14.05
CA ALA A 160 4.48 15.73 -13.55
C ALA A 160 2.98 15.38 -13.61
N SER A 161 2.17 16.12 -12.85
CA SER A 161 0.70 16.04 -12.91
C SER A 161 0.14 17.11 -13.84
N CYS A 162 -0.87 16.77 -14.63
CA CYS A 162 -1.47 17.70 -15.57
C CYS A 162 -2.98 17.53 -15.73
N PHE A 163 -3.72 18.63 -15.99
CA PHE A 163 -5.13 18.66 -16.35
C PHE A 163 -5.35 18.59 -17.87
N SER A 164 -4.48 19.27 -18.62
CA SER A 164 -4.64 19.51 -20.06
C SER A 164 -3.96 18.44 -20.88
N ILE A 165 -4.67 17.92 -21.88
CA ILE A 165 -4.10 16.94 -22.82
C ILE A 165 -2.91 17.53 -23.61
N ARG A 166 -2.99 18.79 -24.03
CA ARG A 166 -1.92 19.45 -24.77
C ARG A 166 -0.60 19.51 -23.95
N ARG A 167 -0.68 19.97 -22.70
CA ARG A 167 0.48 20.02 -21.82
C ARG A 167 0.95 18.61 -21.40
N SER A 168 0.03 17.67 -21.27
CA SER A 168 0.39 16.28 -20.94
C SER A 168 1.16 15.59 -22.04
N LEU A 169 0.86 15.89 -23.32
CA LEU A 169 1.64 15.41 -24.46
C LEU A 169 3.07 15.97 -24.46
N GLN A 170 3.25 17.25 -24.11
CA GLN A 170 4.58 17.84 -23.97
C GLN A 170 5.38 17.12 -22.87
N ILE A 171 4.75 16.84 -21.71
CA ILE A 171 5.37 16.06 -20.63
C ILE A 171 5.72 14.67 -21.14
N PHE A 172 4.80 13.98 -21.79
CA PHE A 172 5.04 12.65 -22.35
C PHE A 172 6.22 12.65 -23.31
N GLN A 173 6.30 13.63 -24.22
CA GLN A 173 7.41 13.74 -25.18
C GLN A 173 8.75 13.99 -24.52
N SER A 174 8.82 14.75 -23.41
CA SER A 174 10.05 15.06 -22.68
C SER A 174 10.56 13.91 -21.80
N LEU A 175 9.71 12.93 -21.47
CA LEU A 175 10.10 11.81 -20.59
C LEU A 175 10.73 10.67 -21.38
N ARG A 176 11.64 9.95 -20.73
CA ARG A 176 12.23 8.71 -21.25
C ARG A 176 11.19 7.57 -21.23
N LYS A 177 11.07 6.88 -22.37
CA LYS A 177 10.12 5.76 -22.51
C LYS A 177 10.62 4.46 -21.86
N PRO A 178 9.73 3.57 -21.48
CA PRO A 178 8.29 3.72 -21.41
C PRO A 178 7.82 4.65 -20.30
N VAL A 179 6.56 5.11 -20.40
CA VAL A 179 5.91 6.04 -19.47
C VAL A 179 4.70 5.38 -18.83
N ILE A 180 4.40 5.75 -17.60
CA ILE A 180 3.19 5.36 -16.87
C ILE A 180 2.25 6.56 -16.72
N VAL A 181 0.94 6.33 -16.87
CA VAL A 181 -0.10 7.30 -16.58
C VAL A 181 -1.06 6.75 -15.54
N LYS A 182 -1.32 7.53 -14.50
CA LYS A 182 -2.22 7.13 -13.40
C LYS A 182 -3.06 8.31 -12.90
N PRO A 183 -4.26 8.06 -12.32
CA PRO A 183 -5.01 9.11 -11.65
C PRO A 183 -4.16 9.77 -10.55
N TYR A 184 -4.29 11.07 -10.40
CA TYR A 184 -3.62 11.81 -9.31
C TYR A 184 -4.01 11.28 -7.94
N SER A 185 -5.30 11.01 -7.74
CA SER A 185 -5.86 10.37 -6.56
C SER A 185 -6.52 9.06 -6.95
N GLY A 186 -6.25 8.02 -6.19
CA GLY A 186 -6.74 6.67 -6.45
C GLY A 186 -5.83 5.64 -5.77
N SER A 187 -6.33 4.43 -5.64
CA SER A 187 -5.62 3.31 -5.04
C SER A 187 -5.80 2.03 -5.87
N ARG A 188 -4.99 1.02 -5.59
CA ARG A 188 -5.07 -0.32 -6.21
C ARG A 188 -4.89 -0.33 -7.72
N SER A 189 -4.01 0.54 -8.25
CA SER A 189 -3.67 0.63 -9.68
C SER A 189 -4.88 0.82 -10.62
N ARG A 190 -6.03 1.33 -10.13
CA ARG A 190 -7.19 1.59 -10.96
C ARG A 190 -6.90 2.68 -11.98
N HIS A 191 -7.30 2.45 -13.25
CA HIS A 191 -7.06 3.38 -14.36
C HIS A 191 -5.59 3.81 -14.49
N THR A 192 -4.68 2.92 -14.10
CA THR A 192 -3.23 3.08 -14.30
C THR A 192 -2.83 2.30 -15.54
N THR A 193 -2.16 2.96 -16.46
CA THR A 193 -1.66 2.33 -17.70
C THR A 193 -0.14 2.45 -17.71
N ILE A 194 0.53 1.33 -17.93
CA ILE A 194 2.00 1.18 -17.97
C ILE A 194 2.46 0.87 -19.41
N HIS A 195 3.75 0.87 -19.65
CA HIS A 195 4.40 0.54 -20.93
C HIS A 195 3.97 1.42 -22.09
N LEU A 196 3.75 2.72 -21.82
CA LEU A 196 3.34 3.67 -22.85
C LEU A 196 4.56 4.17 -23.64
N GLU A 197 4.59 3.87 -24.92
CA GLU A 197 5.66 4.26 -25.83
C GLU A 197 5.18 5.25 -26.92
N THR A 198 3.90 5.17 -27.32
CA THR A 198 3.33 5.97 -28.39
C THR A 198 2.34 7.02 -27.87
N GLU A 199 2.21 8.14 -28.62
CA GLU A 199 1.25 9.20 -28.29
C GLU A 199 -0.21 8.68 -28.35
N LYS A 200 -0.50 7.77 -29.27
CA LYS A 200 -1.85 7.18 -29.41
C LYS A 200 -2.26 6.39 -28.18
N GLU A 201 -1.35 5.60 -27.60
CA GLU A 201 -1.56 4.87 -26.36
C GLU A 201 -1.67 5.83 -25.19
N PHE A 202 -0.77 6.81 -25.13
CA PHE A 202 -0.75 7.83 -24.10
C PHE A 202 -2.08 8.60 -24.01
N VAL A 203 -2.63 9.06 -25.13
CA VAL A 203 -3.91 9.80 -25.14
C VAL A 203 -5.05 8.96 -24.55
N LYS A 204 -5.14 7.67 -24.89
CA LYS A 204 -6.13 6.76 -24.31
C LYS A 204 -5.92 6.57 -22.82
N ALA A 205 -4.67 6.36 -22.38
CA ALA A 205 -4.30 6.20 -20.98
C ALA A 205 -4.62 7.46 -20.16
N PHE A 206 -4.32 8.64 -20.71
CA PHE A 206 -4.62 9.92 -20.06
C PHE A 206 -6.14 10.12 -19.87
N GLN A 207 -6.94 9.79 -20.91
CA GLN A 207 -8.40 9.84 -20.82
C GLN A 207 -8.93 8.86 -19.78
N SER A 208 -8.39 7.63 -19.73
CA SER A 208 -8.74 6.63 -18.72
C SER A 208 -8.45 7.13 -17.31
N ALA A 209 -7.25 7.66 -17.05
CA ALA A 209 -6.87 8.17 -15.74
C ALA A 209 -7.78 9.32 -15.27
N LYS A 210 -8.23 10.16 -16.20
CA LYS A 210 -9.15 11.28 -15.90
C LYS A 210 -10.58 10.89 -15.57
N VAL A 211 -10.93 9.63 -15.72
CA VAL A 211 -12.24 9.12 -15.26
C VAL A 211 -12.34 9.19 -13.73
N LEU A 212 -11.26 8.90 -13.01
CA LEU A 212 -11.22 8.89 -11.55
C LEU A 212 -10.74 10.20 -10.91
N SER A 213 -9.93 10.98 -11.62
CA SER A 213 -9.34 12.21 -11.08
C SER A 213 -9.25 13.28 -12.16
N PRO A 214 -9.51 14.56 -11.84
CA PRO A 214 -9.36 15.65 -12.83
C PRO A 214 -7.91 15.85 -13.29
N LEU A 215 -6.93 15.49 -12.45
CA LEU A 215 -5.50 15.45 -12.77
C LEU A 215 -5.06 14.02 -13.05
N ALA A 216 -4.19 13.85 -14.05
CA ALA A 216 -3.41 12.63 -14.25
C ALA A 216 -1.93 12.88 -13.92
N LEU A 217 -1.29 11.90 -13.31
CA LEU A 217 0.14 11.86 -13.06
C LEU A 217 0.81 11.07 -14.18
N ILE A 218 1.81 11.67 -14.80
CA ILE A 218 2.58 11.16 -15.94
C ILE A 218 4.01 11.02 -15.46
N GLU A 219 4.56 9.81 -15.52
CA GLU A 219 5.90 9.51 -14.97
C GLU A 219 6.67 8.56 -15.88
N GLU A 220 7.99 8.67 -15.87
CA GLU A 220 8.83 7.58 -16.39
C GLU A 220 8.52 6.29 -15.65
N GLU A 221 8.43 5.19 -16.37
CA GLU A 221 8.21 3.89 -15.76
C GLU A 221 9.49 3.41 -15.10
N LEU A 222 9.41 3.05 -13.83
CA LEU A 222 10.51 2.44 -13.08
C LEU A 222 10.65 0.96 -13.48
N SER A 223 11.87 0.43 -13.39
CA SER A 223 12.18 -0.96 -13.75
C SER A 223 12.26 -1.86 -12.53
N GLY A 224 11.72 -3.06 -12.65
CA GLY A 224 11.80 -4.08 -11.61
C GLY A 224 10.50 -4.32 -10.87
N MET A 225 10.59 -4.96 -9.71
CA MET A 225 9.46 -5.36 -8.88
C MET A 225 9.11 -4.30 -7.84
N VAL A 226 7.84 -4.27 -7.46
CA VAL A 226 7.37 -3.47 -6.34
C VAL A 226 7.80 -4.11 -5.02
N HIS A 227 8.42 -3.33 -4.17
CA HIS A 227 8.79 -3.74 -2.81
C HIS A 227 8.07 -2.88 -1.78
N ARG A 228 7.67 -3.46 -0.67
CA ARG A 228 7.13 -2.77 0.49
C ARG A 228 8.11 -2.89 1.65
N GLY A 229 8.75 -1.77 2.02
CA GLY A 229 9.47 -1.65 3.28
C GLY A 229 8.54 -1.13 4.38
N THR A 230 8.54 -1.77 5.54
CA THR A 230 7.80 -1.28 6.72
C THR A 230 8.78 -0.78 7.76
N LEU A 231 8.61 0.50 8.11
CA LEU A 231 9.42 1.21 9.09
C LEU A 231 8.62 1.40 10.38
N ILE A 232 9.26 1.13 11.52
CA ILE A 232 8.72 1.37 12.85
C ILE A 232 9.76 2.11 13.67
N GLY A 233 9.38 3.26 14.26
CA GLY A 233 10.31 4.12 14.98
C GLY A 233 11.49 4.59 14.13
N GLY A 234 11.29 4.75 12.81
CA GLY A 234 12.32 5.15 11.85
C GLY A 234 13.25 4.02 11.40
N LYS A 235 13.14 2.81 11.94
CA LYS A 235 13.95 1.64 11.57
C LYS A 235 13.22 0.73 10.60
N LEU A 236 13.92 0.21 9.61
CA LEU A 236 13.39 -0.79 8.69
C LEU A 236 13.27 -2.14 9.39
N ILE A 237 12.04 -2.62 9.54
CA ILE A 237 11.73 -3.90 10.20
C ILE A 237 11.65 -5.04 9.20
N ALA A 238 10.98 -4.84 8.08
CA ALA A 238 10.78 -5.88 7.09
C ALA A 238 10.64 -5.32 5.68
N VAL A 239 11.03 -6.12 4.68
CA VAL A 239 10.87 -5.82 3.25
C VAL A 239 10.20 -7.00 2.56
N MET A 240 9.15 -6.68 1.83
CA MET A 240 8.37 -7.62 1.06
C MET A 240 8.47 -7.29 -0.43
N ARG A 241 8.90 -8.22 -1.27
CA ARG A 241 8.76 -8.13 -2.72
C ARG A 241 7.33 -8.55 -3.09
N ARG A 242 6.64 -7.70 -3.83
CA ARG A 242 5.29 -7.93 -4.31
C ARG A 242 5.35 -8.34 -5.77
N GLU A 243 4.84 -9.51 -6.06
CA GLU A 243 4.95 -10.12 -7.37
C GLU A 243 3.57 -10.24 -8.01
N PRO A 244 3.41 -9.85 -9.29
CA PRO A 244 2.18 -10.10 -10.00
C PRO A 244 1.91 -11.60 -10.09
N PRO A 245 0.69 -12.04 -10.44
CA PRO A 245 0.41 -13.45 -10.70
C PRO A 245 1.37 -13.98 -11.76
N HIS A 246 2.12 -15.01 -11.42
CA HIS A 246 3.13 -15.59 -12.30
C HIS A 246 3.36 -17.06 -12.00
N VAL A 247 3.97 -17.76 -12.94
CA VAL A 247 4.58 -19.07 -12.75
C VAL A 247 6.02 -19.06 -13.25
N ILE A 248 6.85 -19.96 -12.74
CA ILE A 248 8.23 -20.13 -13.19
C ILE A 248 8.30 -21.36 -14.08
N GLY A 249 8.80 -21.19 -15.30
CA GLY A 249 9.04 -22.29 -16.22
C GLY A 249 10.02 -23.30 -15.62
N ASP A 250 9.77 -24.57 -15.85
CA ASP A 250 10.65 -25.67 -15.45
C ASP A 250 11.28 -26.40 -16.66
N GLY A 251 10.89 -26.00 -17.89
CA GLY A 251 11.35 -26.59 -19.12
C GLY A 251 10.62 -27.89 -19.50
N ALA A 252 9.63 -28.32 -18.72
CA ALA A 252 8.92 -29.60 -18.91
C ALA A 252 7.39 -29.45 -18.99
N HIS A 253 6.80 -28.58 -18.19
CA HIS A 253 5.36 -28.43 -18.08
C HIS A 253 4.88 -27.18 -18.82
N SER A 254 3.67 -27.26 -19.35
CA SER A 254 2.97 -26.12 -19.97
C SER A 254 2.60 -25.07 -18.93
N VAL A 255 2.37 -23.82 -19.36
CA VAL A 255 1.86 -22.74 -18.49
C VAL A 255 0.62 -23.18 -17.71
N ASP A 256 -0.28 -23.93 -18.37
CA ASP A 256 -1.51 -24.43 -17.76
C ASP A 256 -1.25 -25.39 -16.60
N GLU A 257 -0.33 -26.33 -16.78
CA GLU A 257 0.07 -27.30 -15.76
C GLU A 257 0.81 -26.63 -14.60
N LEU A 258 1.68 -25.67 -14.90
CA LEU A 258 2.39 -24.89 -13.87
C LEU A 258 1.43 -24.11 -12.99
N ILE A 259 0.40 -23.47 -13.57
CA ILE A 259 -0.65 -22.78 -12.81
C ILE A 259 -1.47 -23.75 -11.98
N ALA A 260 -1.84 -24.91 -12.56
CA ALA A 260 -2.58 -25.92 -11.82
C ALA A 260 -1.79 -26.42 -10.59
N THR A 261 -0.48 -26.56 -10.74
CA THR A 261 0.42 -26.95 -9.65
C THR A 261 0.54 -25.85 -8.59
N GLU A 262 0.75 -24.59 -9.00
CA GLU A 262 0.83 -23.45 -8.08
C GLU A 262 -0.49 -23.24 -7.33
N ASN A 263 -1.62 -23.42 -8.00
CA ASN A 263 -2.93 -23.28 -7.39
C ASN A 263 -3.31 -24.41 -6.40
N LYS A 264 -2.55 -25.52 -6.37
CA LYS A 264 -2.73 -26.56 -5.35
C LYS A 264 -2.11 -26.21 -3.99
N ARG A 265 -1.30 -25.17 -3.93
CA ARG A 265 -0.69 -24.74 -2.66
C ARG A 265 -1.77 -24.38 -1.64
N PRO A 266 -1.72 -24.91 -0.41
CA PRO A 266 -2.72 -24.61 0.63
C PRO A 266 -2.86 -23.12 0.94
N GLU A 267 -1.74 -22.38 0.87
CA GLU A 267 -1.71 -20.95 1.16
C GLU A 267 -2.58 -20.13 0.19
N ARG A 268 -2.80 -20.63 -1.05
CA ARG A 268 -3.63 -19.97 -2.06
C ARG A 268 -5.15 -20.16 -1.84
N HIS A 269 -5.52 -20.98 -0.89
CA HIS A 269 -6.92 -21.23 -0.50
C HIS A 269 -7.28 -20.58 0.84
N GLY A 270 -6.38 -19.79 1.41
CA GLY A 270 -6.60 -19.03 2.63
C GLY A 270 -7.29 -17.69 2.38
N ALA A 271 -7.45 -16.91 3.46
CA ALA A 271 -8.00 -15.55 3.40
C ALA A 271 -7.03 -14.54 2.77
N THR A 272 -5.72 -14.84 2.79
CA THR A 272 -4.66 -13.91 2.39
C THR A 272 -4.30 -14.01 0.91
N PHE A 273 -4.14 -15.21 0.38
CA PHE A 273 -3.81 -15.46 -1.01
C PHE A 273 -4.92 -16.23 -1.71
N HIS A 274 -5.02 -15.98 -3.01
CA HIS A 274 -6.03 -16.59 -3.86
C HIS A 274 -5.38 -17.32 -5.04
N PRO A 275 -6.07 -18.30 -5.63
CA PRO A 275 -5.62 -18.95 -6.85
C PRO A 275 -5.34 -17.95 -7.97
N ILE A 276 -4.37 -18.25 -8.81
CA ILE A 276 -4.12 -17.51 -10.04
C ILE A 276 -5.29 -17.75 -10.98
N ALA A 277 -5.96 -16.65 -11.34
CA ALA A 277 -7.13 -16.72 -12.21
C ALA A 277 -6.70 -16.83 -13.68
N LYS A 278 -7.37 -17.71 -14.40
CA LYS A 278 -7.34 -17.74 -15.89
C LYS A 278 -8.41 -16.80 -16.39
N GLY A 279 -8.07 -15.93 -17.34
CA GLY A 279 -9.03 -14.98 -17.89
C GLY A 279 -8.38 -14.10 -18.93
N LYS A 280 -9.15 -13.15 -19.45
CA LYS A 280 -8.74 -12.29 -20.56
C LYS A 280 -7.42 -11.54 -20.29
N GLU A 281 -7.20 -11.05 -19.07
CA GLU A 281 -5.96 -10.36 -18.69
C GLU A 281 -4.75 -11.31 -18.81
N ALA A 282 -4.92 -12.57 -18.41
CA ALA A 282 -3.87 -13.57 -18.53
C ALA A 282 -3.62 -13.95 -20.00
N ASP A 283 -4.68 -14.04 -20.84
CA ASP A 283 -4.53 -14.26 -22.27
C ASP A 283 -3.73 -13.13 -22.94
N GLU A 284 -4.05 -11.87 -22.60
CA GLU A 284 -3.36 -10.68 -23.10
C GLU A 284 -1.87 -10.65 -22.67
N GLU A 285 -1.58 -11.03 -21.41
CA GLU A 285 -0.21 -11.10 -20.90
C GLU A 285 0.59 -12.22 -21.56
N LEU A 286 0.01 -13.39 -21.76
CA LEU A 286 0.66 -14.48 -22.46
C LEU A 286 0.97 -14.08 -23.92
N ALA A 287 0.00 -13.49 -24.60
CA ALA A 287 0.19 -13.01 -25.99
C ALA A 287 1.33 -11.97 -26.08
N ARG A 288 1.42 -11.04 -25.13
CA ARG A 288 2.51 -10.05 -25.06
C ARG A 288 3.88 -10.70 -24.91
N GLN A 289 3.96 -11.81 -24.16
CA GLN A 289 5.17 -12.61 -23.97
C GLN A 289 5.40 -13.63 -25.09
N LYS A 290 4.55 -13.65 -26.14
CA LYS A 290 4.54 -14.62 -27.25
C LYS A 290 4.39 -16.07 -26.75
N LEU A 291 3.54 -16.26 -25.74
CA LEU A 291 3.20 -17.53 -25.12
C LEU A 291 1.71 -17.82 -25.24
N THR A 292 1.37 -19.09 -25.04
CA THR A 292 0.01 -19.59 -24.92
C THR A 292 -0.10 -20.47 -23.66
N TRP A 293 -1.28 -20.88 -23.27
CA TRP A 293 -1.50 -21.84 -22.19
C TRP A 293 -0.74 -23.17 -22.37
N LYS A 294 -0.54 -23.58 -23.62
CA LYS A 294 0.16 -24.83 -24.00
C LYS A 294 1.67 -24.65 -24.17
N SER A 295 2.18 -23.44 -24.10
CA SER A 295 3.61 -23.19 -24.21
C SER A 295 4.33 -23.79 -23.00
N VAL A 296 5.50 -24.41 -23.24
CA VAL A 296 6.41 -24.90 -22.21
C VAL A 296 7.53 -23.86 -22.01
N PRO A 297 7.50 -23.04 -20.95
CA PRO A 297 8.50 -22.02 -20.74
C PRO A 297 9.83 -22.65 -20.32
N GLU A 298 10.94 -22.05 -20.75
CA GLU A 298 12.29 -22.46 -20.35
C GLU A 298 12.43 -22.42 -18.83
N LYS A 299 13.31 -23.29 -18.32
CA LYS A 299 13.62 -23.37 -16.88
C LYS A 299 14.10 -22.02 -16.35
N GLY A 300 13.44 -21.55 -15.28
CA GLY A 300 13.74 -20.26 -14.63
C GLY A 300 13.05 -19.06 -15.28
N ARG A 301 12.39 -19.21 -16.43
CA ARG A 301 11.64 -18.12 -17.06
C ARG A 301 10.40 -17.79 -16.25
N MET A 302 10.30 -16.52 -15.80
CA MET A 302 9.05 -16.01 -15.19
C MET A 302 8.01 -15.72 -16.29
N VAL A 303 6.84 -16.29 -16.15
CA VAL A 303 5.67 -16.05 -17.01
C VAL A 303 4.63 -15.29 -16.24
N THR A 304 4.50 -14.00 -16.50
CA THR A 304 3.53 -13.12 -15.86
C THR A 304 2.13 -13.32 -16.44
N LEU A 305 1.11 -13.31 -15.58
CA LEU A 305 -0.28 -13.59 -15.96
C LEU A 305 -1.24 -12.41 -15.70
N ASN A 306 -0.73 -11.37 -15.03
CA ASN A 306 -1.44 -10.11 -14.80
C ASN A 306 -0.40 -9.06 -14.42
N GLN A 307 -0.71 -7.78 -14.64
CA GLN A 307 0.17 -6.65 -14.21
C GLN A 307 -0.13 -6.15 -12.80
N LYS A 308 -1.29 -6.51 -12.24
CA LYS A 308 -1.71 -6.03 -10.91
C LYS A 308 -1.09 -6.88 -9.81
N VAL A 309 -0.39 -6.26 -8.88
CA VAL A 309 0.17 -6.90 -7.68
C VAL A 309 -0.88 -7.00 -6.55
N SER A 310 -2.08 -7.43 -6.89
CA SER A 310 -3.20 -7.59 -5.94
C SER A 310 -3.41 -9.05 -5.57
N ARG A 311 -3.53 -9.34 -4.27
CA ARG A 311 -3.80 -10.70 -3.76
C ARG A 311 -5.04 -11.33 -4.39
N GLY A 312 -6.08 -10.53 -4.64
CA GLY A 312 -7.35 -11.00 -5.23
C GLY A 312 -7.28 -11.50 -6.67
N VAL A 313 -6.16 -11.25 -7.38
CA VAL A 313 -5.94 -11.77 -8.74
C VAL A 313 -4.87 -12.89 -8.78
N GLY A 314 -4.46 -13.40 -7.62
CA GLY A 314 -3.47 -14.46 -7.52
C GLY A 314 -2.01 -13.97 -7.41
N ALA A 315 -1.80 -12.69 -7.13
CA ALA A 315 -0.46 -12.15 -6.86
C ALA A 315 0.18 -12.84 -5.66
N SER A 316 1.52 -12.88 -5.63
CA SER A 316 2.32 -13.43 -4.55
C SER A 316 3.12 -12.34 -3.83
N ASN A 317 3.76 -12.73 -2.75
CA ASN A 317 4.75 -11.92 -2.07
C ASN A 317 5.87 -12.81 -1.49
N SER A 318 7.05 -12.23 -1.42
CA SER A 318 8.25 -12.91 -0.90
C SER A 318 8.96 -12.01 0.10
N ASP A 319 9.30 -12.55 1.29
CA ASP A 319 10.17 -11.83 2.22
C ASP A 319 11.58 -11.74 1.63
N VAL A 320 12.11 -10.52 1.55
CA VAL A 320 13.47 -10.24 1.05
C VAL A 320 14.25 -9.36 2.03
N THR A 321 13.85 -9.36 3.30
CA THR A 321 14.42 -8.50 4.34
C THR A 321 15.91 -8.75 4.54
N ASP A 322 16.34 -10.02 4.59
CA ASP A 322 17.73 -10.38 4.84
C ASP A 322 18.62 -10.17 3.60
N GLU A 323 18.00 -10.14 2.41
CA GLU A 323 18.71 -9.96 1.14
C GLU A 323 19.00 -8.49 0.83
N MET A 324 18.36 -7.57 1.54
CA MET A 324 18.42 -6.15 1.20
C MET A 324 19.80 -5.55 1.39
N HIS A 325 20.35 -4.95 0.32
CA HIS A 325 21.61 -4.21 0.35
C HIS A 325 21.56 -3.08 1.40
N ASN A 326 22.68 -2.85 2.07
CA ASN A 326 22.75 -1.88 3.17
C ASN A 326 22.39 -0.44 2.74
N GLU A 327 22.80 -0.02 1.54
CA GLU A 327 22.44 1.32 1.03
C GLU A 327 20.94 1.47 0.78
N ASN A 328 20.26 0.40 0.38
CA ASN A 328 18.80 0.40 0.23
C ASN A 328 18.11 0.51 1.60
N ARG A 329 18.64 -0.18 2.61
CA ARG A 329 18.18 -0.05 4.01
C ARG A 329 18.33 1.40 4.50
N LYS A 330 19.50 1.98 4.34
CA LYS A 330 19.77 3.38 4.72
C LYS A 330 18.85 4.37 3.99
N LEU A 331 18.55 4.14 2.71
CA LEU A 331 17.60 4.94 1.94
C LEU A 331 16.21 4.93 2.59
N LEU A 332 15.69 3.74 2.93
CA LEU A 332 14.38 3.62 3.56
C LEU A 332 14.36 4.24 4.97
N GLU A 333 15.38 4.07 5.76
CA GLU A 333 15.50 4.69 7.08
C GLU A 333 15.64 6.22 7.00
N LYS A 334 16.32 6.75 5.96
CA LYS A 334 16.33 8.18 5.65
C LYS A 334 14.93 8.71 5.36
N ILE A 335 14.09 7.94 4.66
CA ILE A 335 12.68 8.28 4.44
C ILE A 335 11.92 8.32 5.76
N GLY A 336 12.11 7.34 6.65
CA GLY A 336 11.51 7.32 7.98
C GLY A 336 11.88 8.56 8.81
N THR A 337 13.14 8.95 8.77
CA THR A 337 13.64 10.17 9.44
C THR A 337 13.02 11.44 8.85
N LEU A 338 12.88 11.52 7.53
CA LEU A 338 12.27 12.66 6.85
C LEU A 338 10.78 12.79 7.17
N LEU A 339 10.07 11.66 7.23
CA LEU A 339 8.65 11.61 7.53
C LEU A 339 8.35 11.89 8.99
N LYS A 340 9.27 11.57 9.90
CA LYS A 340 9.09 11.65 11.36
C LYS A 340 7.81 10.93 11.83
N ASP A 341 7.44 9.89 11.13
CA ASP A 341 6.25 9.10 11.38
C ASP A 341 6.66 7.77 12.00
N PRO A 342 6.07 7.39 13.13
CA PRO A 342 6.47 6.18 13.85
C PRO A 342 6.11 4.88 13.12
N LEU A 343 5.20 4.92 12.14
CA LEU A 343 4.78 3.75 11.38
C LEU A 343 4.54 4.12 9.93
N VAL A 344 5.41 3.64 9.04
CA VAL A 344 5.35 3.95 7.61
C VAL A 344 5.57 2.70 6.77
N GLY A 345 4.71 2.50 5.78
CA GLY A 345 4.97 1.58 4.67
C GLY A 345 5.48 2.36 3.47
N VAL A 346 6.64 2.01 2.95
CA VAL A 346 7.25 2.62 1.77
C VAL A 346 7.17 1.65 0.61
N ASP A 347 6.48 2.04 -0.46
CA ASP A 347 6.49 1.31 -1.73
C ASP A 347 7.58 1.88 -2.64
N PHE A 348 8.47 1.02 -3.09
CA PHE A 348 9.55 1.36 -4.01
C PHE A 348 9.71 0.29 -5.08
N ILE A 349 10.23 0.68 -6.24
CA ILE A 349 10.53 -0.21 -7.36
C ILE A 349 12.03 -0.25 -7.56
N MET A 350 12.58 -1.46 -7.69
CA MET A 350 13.96 -1.72 -8.10
C MET A 350 14.06 -3.14 -8.70
N GLU A 351 15.08 -3.34 -9.52
CA GLU A 351 15.30 -4.61 -10.21
C GLU A 351 15.80 -5.68 -9.24
N ASP A 352 16.76 -5.34 -8.38
CA ASP A 352 17.35 -6.26 -7.41
C ASP A 352 17.62 -5.56 -6.06
N VAL A 353 17.03 -6.07 -4.98
CA VAL A 353 17.21 -5.53 -3.62
C VAL A 353 18.64 -5.76 -3.09
N ARG A 354 19.39 -6.71 -3.65
CA ARG A 354 20.76 -7.05 -3.26
C ARG A 354 21.79 -6.06 -3.85
N VAL A 355 21.39 -5.27 -4.85
CA VAL A 355 22.23 -4.25 -5.50
C VAL A 355 21.86 -2.89 -4.94
N SER A 356 22.85 -2.02 -4.73
CA SER A 356 22.61 -0.62 -4.30
C SER A 356 21.64 0.09 -5.26
N TRP A 357 20.71 0.85 -4.71
CA TRP A 357 19.82 1.68 -5.52
C TRP A 357 20.57 2.70 -6.41
N GLN A 358 21.77 3.09 -5.99
CA GLN A 358 22.62 4.02 -6.74
C GLN A 358 23.18 3.41 -8.04
N ASP A 359 23.29 2.10 -8.08
CA ASP A 359 23.79 1.34 -9.23
C ASP A 359 22.64 0.89 -10.17
N GLN A 360 21.40 1.21 -9.83
CA GLN A 360 20.20 0.85 -10.60
C GLN A 360 19.62 2.08 -11.32
N LYS A 361 19.42 1.96 -12.64
CA LYS A 361 19.11 3.12 -13.50
C LYS A 361 17.69 3.68 -13.38
N ARG A 362 16.72 2.86 -13.00
CA ARG A 362 15.29 3.17 -13.01
C ARG A 362 14.59 2.68 -11.75
N CYS A 363 15.19 2.93 -10.60
CA CYS A 363 14.59 2.61 -9.31
C CYS A 363 14.04 3.87 -8.63
N GLY A 364 13.11 3.70 -7.69
CA GLY A 364 12.61 4.84 -6.92
C GLY A 364 11.41 4.52 -6.05
N VAL A 365 11.12 5.46 -5.17
CA VAL A 365 9.95 5.43 -4.29
C VAL A 365 8.71 5.88 -5.06
N ILE A 366 7.62 5.14 -4.93
CA ILE A 366 6.36 5.43 -5.61
C ILE A 366 5.28 5.93 -4.68
N GLU A 367 5.30 5.50 -3.41
CA GLU A 367 4.27 5.88 -2.43
C GLU A 367 4.72 5.60 -0.99
N CYS A 368 4.19 6.37 -0.03
CA CYS A 368 4.29 6.09 1.39
C CYS A 368 2.88 5.96 1.97
N ASN A 369 2.71 5.01 2.90
CA ASN A 369 1.43 4.69 3.49
C ASN A 369 1.51 4.77 5.02
N SER A 370 0.58 5.51 5.61
CA SER A 370 0.52 5.74 7.06
C SER A 370 -0.06 4.56 7.85
N LEU A 371 -0.83 3.69 7.22
CA LEU A 371 -1.41 2.49 7.82
C LEU A 371 -1.06 1.27 6.96
N PRO A 372 0.21 0.79 7.00
CA PRO A 372 0.65 -0.32 6.17
C PRO A 372 -0.08 -1.62 6.50
N PHE A 373 -0.18 -2.48 5.49
CA PHE A 373 -0.66 -3.86 5.68
C PHE A 373 0.47 -4.70 6.28
N ILE A 374 0.60 -4.69 7.62
CA ILE A 374 1.64 -5.43 8.34
C ILE A 374 1.47 -6.96 8.21
N ASP A 375 0.24 -7.42 7.99
CA ASP A 375 -0.09 -8.82 7.73
C ASP A 375 0.69 -9.43 6.56
N LEU A 376 1.06 -8.63 5.56
CA LEU A 376 1.89 -9.08 4.44
C LEU A 376 3.22 -9.68 4.90
N HIS A 377 3.79 -9.13 5.98
CA HIS A 377 5.07 -9.60 6.53
C HIS A 377 4.90 -10.77 7.49
N HIS A 378 3.75 -10.87 8.16
CA HIS A 378 3.44 -12.01 9.03
C HIS A 378 3.12 -13.27 8.25
N TYR A 379 2.48 -13.12 7.09
CA TYR A 379 2.00 -14.23 6.26
C TYR A 379 2.55 -14.10 4.83
N PRO A 380 3.88 -14.24 4.62
CA PRO A 380 4.44 -14.26 3.28
C PRO A 380 4.05 -15.56 2.57
N LEU A 381 3.86 -15.52 1.24
CA LEU A 381 3.70 -16.73 0.44
C LEU A 381 5.04 -17.47 0.31
N ASN A 382 6.13 -16.69 0.24
CA ASN A 382 7.49 -17.24 0.15
C ASN A 382 8.42 -16.52 1.14
N GLY A 383 9.40 -17.25 1.68
CA GLY A 383 10.39 -16.71 2.61
C GLY A 383 9.96 -16.77 4.09
N LYS A 384 10.52 -15.89 4.91
CA LYS A 384 10.36 -15.95 6.38
C LYS A 384 9.26 -15.02 6.87
N PRO A 385 8.34 -15.47 7.73
CA PRO A 385 7.47 -14.57 8.47
C PRO A 385 8.27 -13.57 9.32
N ARG A 386 7.81 -12.30 9.37
CA ARG A 386 8.42 -11.24 10.17
C ARG A 386 7.42 -10.69 11.19
N ASN A 387 7.80 -10.67 12.45
CA ASN A 387 6.95 -10.18 13.53
C ASN A 387 6.94 -8.63 13.58
N VAL A 388 6.32 -8.02 12.57
CA VAL A 388 6.16 -6.56 12.48
C VAL A 388 5.22 -6.03 13.57
N ALA A 389 4.20 -6.82 13.95
CA ALA A 389 3.31 -6.47 15.06
C ALA A 389 4.07 -6.38 16.38
N GLY A 390 5.02 -7.30 16.61
CA GLY A 390 5.89 -7.28 17.78
C GLY A 390 6.72 -5.99 17.87
N ALA A 391 7.37 -5.62 16.77
CA ALA A 391 8.14 -4.38 16.70
C ALA A 391 7.25 -3.14 16.95
N LEU A 392 5.99 -3.16 16.51
CA LEU A 392 5.05 -2.09 16.76
C LEU A 392 4.65 -2.02 18.25
N TRP A 393 4.39 -3.16 18.88
CA TRP A 393 4.10 -3.20 20.32
C TRP A 393 5.32 -2.80 21.17
N ASP A 394 6.54 -3.11 20.76
CA ASP A 394 7.77 -2.63 21.40
C ASP A 394 7.83 -1.11 21.45
N LEU A 395 7.36 -0.44 20.38
CA LEU A 395 7.29 1.01 20.32
C LEU A 395 6.19 1.58 21.25
N ILE A 396 5.03 0.91 21.31
CA ILE A 396 3.85 1.40 22.05
C ILE A 396 3.94 1.11 23.54
N PHE A 397 4.34 -0.11 23.90
CA PHE A 397 4.51 -0.60 25.26
C PHE A 397 5.88 -1.28 25.40
N PRO A 398 6.97 -0.51 25.55
CA PRO A 398 8.33 -1.06 25.55
C PRO A 398 8.58 -2.13 26.62
N THR A 399 7.82 -2.10 27.73
CA THR A 399 7.92 -3.07 28.83
C THR A 399 7.10 -4.34 28.60
N SER A 400 6.36 -4.44 27.49
CA SER A 400 5.57 -5.64 27.14
C SER A 400 6.36 -6.65 26.31
N LYS A 401 7.69 -6.46 26.15
CA LYS A 401 8.51 -7.40 25.35
C LYS A 401 8.33 -8.81 25.87
N SER A 402 8.01 -9.72 24.96
CA SER A 402 8.11 -11.14 25.25
C SER A 402 9.58 -11.48 25.51
N SER A 403 9.84 -12.11 26.64
CA SER A 403 11.13 -12.73 26.99
C SER A 403 11.57 -13.76 25.95
#